data_a6f035104673a005b480eaf67f658890
#
_entry.id   a6f035104673a005b480eaf67f658890
#
_cell.length_a   1.000
_cell.length_b   1.000
_cell.length_c   1.000
_cell.angle_alpha   90.00
_cell.angle_beta   90.00
_cell.angle_gamma   90.00
#
_symmetry.space_group_name_H-M   'P 1'
#
loop_
_entity.id
_entity.type
_entity.pdbx_description
1 polymer ?
#
loop_
_entity_poly.entity_id
_entity_poly.type
_entity_poly.pdbx_seq_one_letter_code
_entity_poly.pdbx_strand_id
1 'polypeptide(L)'
;MTSSGRSSAGRVLAAVTLLGLVGAGAVLGYATFRVWQRGNVDDAPRLAAADAIVVLGAAQYNGRPSPVLKARLDHAIALWRAGRAPFLVTTGGGQEGDLTTEAATGREYAIEQGVPASAILMEDRGRSTQESLEAVAAILEQRGAGATVFVSDRLHMLRVMRIAKDLRIDAYGSPATDSPSDATMARRLEATMHELAALAWYGLTGRPAPDQPAAAART
;
A
#
# COMPACT_ATOMS: atom_id res chain seq x y z
N MET A 1 -1.26 -61.20 -16.45
CA MET A 1 -1.98 -60.50 -15.36
C MET A 1 -1.08 -59.38 -14.85
N THR A 2 -1.00 -58.21 -15.47
CA THR A 2 -0.14 -57.08 -15.03
C THR A 2 -0.73 -55.74 -15.45
N SER A 3 -2.01 -55.47 -15.22
CA SER A 3 -2.59 -54.15 -15.57
C SER A 3 -3.14 -53.33 -14.39
N SER A 4 -3.14 -53.85 -13.17
CA SER A 4 -3.78 -53.16 -12.00
C SER A 4 -2.85 -52.19 -11.27
N GLY A 5 -1.53 -52.33 -11.36
CA GLY A 5 -0.58 -51.47 -10.63
C GLY A 5 -0.42 -50.05 -11.20
N ARG A 6 -0.53 -49.89 -12.53
CA ARG A 6 -0.45 -48.57 -13.16
C ARG A 6 -1.68 -47.69 -12.90
N SER A 7 -2.84 -48.27 -12.72
CA SER A 7 -4.08 -47.53 -12.45
C SER A 7 -4.13 -46.98 -11.01
N SER A 8 -3.56 -47.66 -10.00
CA SER A 8 -3.53 -47.20 -8.61
C SER A 8 -2.51 -46.04 -8.42
N ALA A 9 -1.33 -46.17 -9.00
CA ALA A 9 -0.31 -45.09 -8.94
C ALA A 9 -0.79 -43.81 -9.64
N GLY A 10 -1.47 -43.93 -10.78
CA GLY A 10 -2.09 -42.79 -11.46
C GLY A 10 -3.18 -42.10 -10.65
N ARG A 11 -4.00 -42.88 -9.92
CA ARG A 11 -5.04 -42.32 -9.03
C ARG A 11 -4.43 -41.59 -7.82
N VAL A 12 -3.39 -42.15 -7.22
CA VAL A 12 -2.69 -41.52 -6.11
C VAL A 12 -2.04 -40.20 -6.57
N LEU A 13 -1.35 -40.20 -7.72
CA LEU A 13 -0.75 -39.00 -8.26
C LEU A 13 -1.82 -37.91 -8.56
N ALA A 14 -2.92 -38.29 -9.19
CA ALA A 14 -4.02 -37.37 -9.48
C ALA A 14 -4.64 -36.81 -8.17
N ALA A 15 -4.82 -37.64 -7.13
CA ALA A 15 -5.33 -37.21 -5.84
C ALA A 15 -4.38 -36.22 -5.14
N VAL A 16 -3.07 -36.49 -5.16
CA VAL A 16 -2.05 -35.59 -4.58
C VAL A 16 -2.01 -34.26 -5.34
N THR A 17 -2.05 -34.30 -6.68
CA THR A 17 -2.10 -33.07 -7.50
C THR A 17 -3.35 -32.26 -7.20
N LEU A 18 -4.51 -32.92 -7.16
CA LEU A 18 -5.77 -32.24 -6.86
C LEU A 18 -5.75 -31.61 -5.47
N LEU A 19 -5.26 -32.33 -4.45
CA LEU A 19 -5.11 -31.80 -3.10
C LEU A 19 -4.18 -30.60 -3.05
N GLY A 20 -3.06 -30.65 -3.79
CA GLY A 20 -2.15 -29.53 -3.95
C GLY A 20 -2.81 -28.29 -4.58
N LEU A 21 -3.59 -28.49 -5.65
CA LEU A 21 -4.33 -27.41 -6.31
C LEU A 21 -5.41 -26.81 -5.40
N VAL A 22 -6.14 -27.64 -4.68
CA VAL A 22 -7.16 -27.18 -3.72
C VAL A 22 -6.49 -26.39 -2.58
N GLY A 23 -5.35 -26.88 -2.05
CA GLY A 23 -4.59 -26.18 -1.02
C GLY A 23 -4.06 -24.82 -1.51
N ALA A 24 -3.47 -24.77 -2.71
CA ALA A 24 -3.02 -23.52 -3.32
C ALA A 24 -4.18 -22.53 -3.56
N GLY A 25 -5.30 -23.02 -4.05
CA GLY A 25 -6.52 -22.22 -4.22
C GLY A 25 -7.04 -21.65 -2.91
N ALA A 26 -7.04 -22.43 -1.83
CA ALA A 26 -7.47 -21.99 -0.51
C ALA A 26 -6.54 -20.90 0.06
N VAL A 27 -5.21 -21.06 -0.10
CA VAL A 27 -4.22 -20.04 0.32
C VAL A 27 -4.40 -18.74 -0.46
N LEU A 28 -4.55 -18.82 -1.78
CA LEU A 28 -4.77 -17.64 -2.62
C LEU A 28 -6.10 -16.95 -2.29
N GLY A 29 -7.17 -17.72 -2.10
CA GLY A 29 -8.48 -17.19 -1.70
C GLY A 29 -8.43 -16.48 -0.34
N TYR A 30 -7.75 -17.09 0.63
CA TYR A 30 -7.56 -16.49 1.95
C TYR A 30 -6.72 -15.19 1.87
N ALA A 31 -5.62 -15.19 1.11
CA ALA A 31 -4.79 -14.01 0.93
C ALA A 31 -5.57 -12.87 0.25
N THR A 32 -6.34 -13.17 -0.81
CA THR A 32 -7.24 -12.21 -1.46
C THR A 32 -8.27 -11.64 -0.48
N PHE A 33 -8.91 -12.51 0.30
CA PHE A 33 -9.85 -12.09 1.33
C PHE A 33 -9.20 -11.13 2.34
N ARG A 34 -7.98 -11.41 2.80
CA ARG A 34 -7.26 -10.54 3.74
C ARG A 34 -6.93 -9.17 3.15
N VAL A 35 -6.53 -9.12 1.85
CA VAL A 35 -6.31 -7.85 1.14
C VAL A 35 -7.59 -7.02 1.13
N TRP A 36 -8.70 -7.61 0.72
CA TRP A 36 -9.99 -6.91 0.64
C TRP A 36 -10.55 -6.56 2.02
N GLN A 37 -10.44 -7.46 3.00
CA GLN A 37 -10.87 -7.20 4.37
C GLN A 37 -10.14 -5.99 4.94
N ARG A 38 -8.80 -5.95 4.84
CA ARG A 38 -8.02 -4.83 5.39
C ARG A 38 -8.30 -3.53 4.66
N GLY A 39 -8.47 -3.57 3.35
CA GLY A 39 -8.81 -2.42 2.53
C GLY A 39 -10.19 -1.79 2.83
N ASN A 40 -11.07 -2.51 3.51
CA ASN A 40 -12.38 -2.01 3.91
C ASN A 40 -12.45 -1.57 5.39
N VAL A 41 -11.32 -1.59 6.10
CA VAL A 41 -11.25 -1.15 7.50
C VAL A 41 -10.60 0.23 7.54
N ASP A 42 -11.36 1.22 8.01
CA ASP A 42 -10.87 2.55 8.36
C ASP A 42 -10.70 2.62 9.88
N ASP A 43 -9.45 2.79 10.32
CA ASP A 43 -9.11 2.89 11.74
C ASP A 43 -9.11 4.33 12.25
N ALA A 44 -9.05 5.34 11.37
CA ALA A 44 -8.97 6.75 11.77
C ALA A 44 -10.13 7.18 12.69
N PRO A 45 -11.39 6.75 12.51
CA PRO A 45 -12.47 7.10 13.44
C PRO A 45 -12.33 6.51 14.84
N ARG A 46 -11.49 5.48 15.02
CA ARG A 46 -11.26 4.81 16.31
C ARG A 46 -10.25 5.53 17.19
N LEU A 47 -9.48 6.44 16.61
CA LEU A 47 -8.51 7.26 17.32
C LEU A 47 -9.16 8.57 17.77
N ALA A 48 -8.89 8.98 18.99
CA ALA A 48 -9.22 10.34 19.43
C ALA A 48 -8.38 11.38 18.68
N ALA A 49 -7.07 11.13 18.57
CA ALA A 49 -6.10 11.87 17.77
C ALA A 49 -4.94 10.95 17.42
N ALA A 50 -4.23 11.28 16.36
CA ALA A 50 -2.93 10.70 15.97
C ALA A 50 -1.86 11.81 16.01
N ASP A 51 -0.59 11.42 15.99
CA ASP A 51 0.52 12.36 15.96
C ASP A 51 0.90 12.75 14.53
N ALA A 52 0.65 11.87 13.56
CA ALA A 52 0.92 12.11 12.15
C ALA A 52 -0.09 11.40 11.22
N ILE A 53 -0.29 11.98 10.04
CA ILE A 53 -0.94 11.33 8.90
C ILE A 53 0.11 11.14 7.82
N VAL A 54 0.37 9.90 7.40
CA VAL A 54 1.33 9.55 6.36
C VAL A 54 0.59 9.20 5.08
N VAL A 55 0.89 9.92 4.00
CA VAL A 55 0.32 9.67 2.67
C VAL A 55 1.32 8.87 1.85
N LEU A 56 0.94 7.64 1.48
CA LEU A 56 1.78 6.81 0.62
C LEU A 56 1.82 7.40 -0.79
N GLY A 57 3.03 7.49 -1.36
CA GLY A 57 3.27 7.92 -2.72
C GLY A 57 2.54 7.05 -3.76
N ALA A 58 2.33 7.64 -4.92
CA ALA A 58 1.87 7.02 -6.14
C ALA A 58 2.44 7.86 -7.30
N ALA A 59 2.10 7.55 -8.55
CA ALA A 59 2.67 8.29 -9.68
C ALA A 59 2.36 9.80 -9.64
N GLN A 60 3.28 10.59 -10.16
CA GLN A 60 3.12 12.02 -10.45
C GLN A 60 3.45 12.30 -11.92
N TYR A 61 2.96 13.39 -12.47
CA TYR A 61 3.16 13.80 -13.85
C TYR A 61 3.64 15.27 -13.89
N ASN A 62 4.97 15.45 -13.93
CA ASN A 62 5.59 16.78 -14.00
C ASN A 62 5.07 17.76 -12.94
N GLY A 63 5.05 17.33 -11.68
CA GLY A 63 4.60 18.14 -10.54
C GLY A 63 3.08 18.14 -10.32
N ARG A 64 2.33 17.31 -11.06
CA ARG A 64 0.90 17.10 -10.83
C ARG A 64 0.67 15.69 -10.25
N PRO A 65 -0.09 15.56 -9.17
CA PRO A 65 -0.40 14.24 -8.65
C PRO A 65 -1.24 13.45 -9.65
N SER A 66 -0.93 12.16 -9.84
CA SER A 66 -1.82 11.25 -10.56
C SER A 66 -3.19 11.20 -9.89
N PRO A 67 -4.25 10.74 -10.58
CA PRO A 67 -5.58 10.61 -9.96
C PRO A 67 -5.56 9.75 -8.68
N VAL A 68 -4.69 8.75 -8.62
CA VAL A 68 -4.49 7.89 -7.44
C VAL A 68 -3.85 8.67 -6.30
N LEU A 69 -2.72 9.36 -6.56
CA LEU A 69 -2.04 10.18 -5.55
C LEU A 69 -2.96 11.31 -5.06
N LYS A 70 -3.69 11.94 -5.97
CA LYS A 70 -4.67 12.99 -5.63
C LYS A 70 -5.73 12.49 -4.65
N ALA A 71 -6.31 11.31 -4.89
CA ALA A 71 -7.33 10.75 -4.01
C ALA A 71 -6.78 10.47 -2.61
N ARG A 72 -5.54 9.98 -2.50
CA ARG A 72 -4.87 9.80 -1.20
C ARG A 72 -4.64 11.13 -0.49
N LEU A 73 -4.15 12.14 -1.21
CA LEU A 73 -3.91 13.47 -0.67
C LEU A 73 -5.20 14.13 -0.20
N ASP A 74 -6.26 14.09 -1.01
CA ASP A 74 -7.56 14.66 -0.64
C ASP A 74 -8.10 14.04 0.65
N HIS A 75 -8.01 12.70 0.77
CA HIS A 75 -8.42 11.99 1.97
C HIS A 75 -7.59 12.39 3.20
N ALA A 76 -6.26 12.44 3.07
CA ALA A 76 -5.37 12.83 4.15
C ALA A 76 -5.56 14.28 4.59
N ILE A 77 -5.78 15.19 3.64
CA ILE A 77 -6.08 16.60 3.91
C ILE A 77 -7.42 16.74 4.64
N ALA A 78 -8.42 15.93 4.28
CA ALA A 78 -9.70 15.91 4.98
C ALA A 78 -9.53 15.45 6.45
N LEU A 79 -8.71 14.43 6.71
CA LEU A 79 -8.36 13.98 8.06
C LEU A 79 -7.62 15.08 8.84
N TRP A 80 -6.65 15.74 8.20
CA TRP A 80 -5.90 16.83 8.81
C TRP A 80 -6.82 18.02 9.16
N ARG A 81 -7.70 18.44 8.25
CA ARG A 81 -8.71 19.49 8.50
C ARG A 81 -9.69 19.14 9.63
N ALA A 82 -9.97 17.86 9.79
CA ALA A 82 -10.77 17.34 10.91
C ALA A 82 -9.99 17.29 12.24
N GLY A 83 -8.75 17.78 12.27
CA GLY A 83 -7.92 17.83 13.48
C GLY A 83 -7.41 16.46 13.93
N ARG A 84 -7.35 15.45 13.04
CA ARG A 84 -6.95 14.10 13.39
C ARG A 84 -5.47 13.97 13.73
N ALA A 85 -4.60 14.82 13.17
CA ALA A 85 -3.19 14.90 13.50
C ALA A 85 -2.63 16.30 13.18
N PRO A 86 -1.57 16.76 13.90
CA PRO A 86 -0.92 18.04 13.63
C PRO A 86 -0.05 18.02 12.37
N PHE A 87 0.51 16.87 12.00
CA PHE A 87 1.45 16.74 10.89
C PHE A 87 0.92 15.86 9.77
N LEU A 88 1.22 16.27 8.52
CA LEU A 88 1.06 15.49 7.31
C LEU A 88 2.45 15.10 6.82
N VAL A 89 2.68 13.82 6.49
CA VAL A 89 3.92 13.33 5.90
C VAL A 89 3.61 12.85 4.50
N THR A 90 4.18 13.50 3.48
CA THR A 90 4.08 13.05 2.09
C THR A 90 5.28 12.16 1.76
N THR A 91 5.07 11.04 1.07
CA THR A 91 6.12 10.07 0.78
C THR A 91 6.25 9.77 -0.70
N GLY A 92 7.41 9.29 -1.08
CA GLY A 92 7.72 8.77 -2.41
C GLY A 92 8.80 9.57 -3.13
N GLY A 93 9.81 8.86 -3.61
CA GLY A 93 10.91 9.40 -4.42
C GLY A 93 10.48 9.73 -5.84
N GLY A 94 11.44 10.11 -6.67
CA GLY A 94 11.29 10.27 -8.11
C GLY A 94 11.80 9.03 -8.85
N GLN A 95 11.37 8.88 -10.09
CA GLN A 95 11.97 7.95 -11.05
C GLN A 95 13.07 8.65 -11.83
N GLU A 96 13.92 7.88 -12.50
CA GLU A 96 14.94 8.43 -13.35
C GLU A 96 14.32 9.29 -14.47
N GLY A 97 14.74 10.55 -14.56
CA GLY A 97 14.19 11.53 -15.49
C GLY A 97 13.04 12.38 -14.95
N ASP A 98 12.56 12.12 -13.74
CA ASP A 98 11.54 12.96 -13.11
C ASP A 98 12.13 14.31 -12.68
N LEU A 99 11.39 15.38 -12.92
CA LEU A 99 11.75 16.74 -12.49
C LEU A 99 11.48 16.98 -11.00
N THR A 100 10.66 16.14 -10.38
CA THR A 100 10.23 16.25 -8.99
C THR A 100 9.86 14.89 -8.45
N THR A 101 9.76 14.78 -7.12
CA THR A 101 9.34 13.54 -6.43
C THR A 101 7.84 13.50 -6.19
N GLU A 102 7.32 12.31 -5.91
CA GLU A 102 5.92 12.14 -5.49
C GLU A 102 5.64 12.89 -4.18
N ALA A 103 6.59 12.83 -3.23
CA ALA A 103 6.51 13.53 -1.97
C ALA A 103 6.47 15.05 -2.14
N ALA A 104 7.35 15.61 -2.99
CA ALA A 104 7.36 17.05 -3.27
C ALA A 104 6.08 17.51 -3.98
N THR A 105 5.62 16.74 -4.98
CA THR A 105 4.33 16.98 -5.64
C THR A 105 3.17 16.94 -4.64
N GLY A 106 3.16 15.97 -3.74
CA GLY A 106 2.14 15.86 -2.68
C GLY A 106 2.16 17.01 -1.71
N ARG A 107 3.37 17.48 -1.34
CA ARG A 107 3.55 18.65 -0.46
C ARG A 107 2.99 19.92 -1.09
N GLU A 108 3.36 20.22 -2.33
CA GLU A 108 2.87 21.41 -3.03
C GLU A 108 1.34 21.37 -3.18
N TYR A 109 0.79 20.21 -3.57
CA TYR A 109 -0.65 20.04 -3.63
C TYR A 109 -1.33 20.29 -2.26
N ALA A 110 -0.78 19.79 -1.16
CA ALA A 110 -1.34 20.00 0.16
C ALA A 110 -1.30 21.48 0.58
N ILE A 111 -0.21 22.21 0.23
CA ILE A 111 -0.10 23.66 0.45
C ILE A 111 -1.17 24.41 -0.34
N GLU A 112 -1.35 24.09 -1.62
CA GLU A 112 -2.41 24.68 -2.47
C GLU A 112 -3.81 24.44 -1.88
N GLN A 113 -4.00 23.32 -1.20
CA GLN A 113 -5.23 23.00 -0.48
C GLN A 113 -5.33 23.62 0.93
N GLY A 114 -4.38 24.47 1.33
CA GLY A 114 -4.43 25.25 2.57
C GLY A 114 -3.80 24.57 3.78
N VAL A 115 -3.04 23.48 3.62
CA VAL A 115 -2.23 22.92 4.71
C VAL A 115 -0.97 23.78 4.86
N PRO A 116 -0.67 24.33 6.05
CA PRO A 116 0.53 25.12 6.25
C PRO A 116 1.80 24.31 5.96
N ALA A 117 2.76 24.92 5.28
CA ALA A 117 4.03 24.25 4.95
C ALA A 117 4.78 23.72 6.18
N SER A 118 4.62 24.38 7.34
CA SER A 118 5.19 23.95 8.61
C SER A 118 4.55 22.70 9.22
N ALA A 119 3.34 22.33 8.77
CA ALA A 119 2.64 21.11 9.16
C ALA A 119 2.93 19.94 8.23
N ILE A 120 3.75 20.11 7.17
CA ILE A 120 4.04 19.08 6.19
C ILE A 120 5.50 18.64 6.32
N LEU A 121 5.70 17.36 6.55
CA LEU A 121 6.99 16.67 6.49
C LEU A 121 7.07 15.89 5.18
N MET A 122 8.27 15.61 4.72
CA MET A 122 8.49 15.00 3.42
C MET A 122 9.51 13.86 3.52
N GLU A 123 9.16 12.72 2.96
CA GLU A 123 10.05 11.60 2.67
C GLU A 123 10.14 11.47 1.15
N ASP A 124 11.23 11.87 0.54
CA ASP A 124 11.41 12.03 -0.92
C ASP A 124 12.49 11.11 -1.51
N ARG A 125 12.94 10.09 -0.79
CA ARG A 125 14.05 9.22 -1.19
C ARG A 125 13.63 7.79 -1.50
N GLY A 126 12.62 7.27 -0.80
CA GLY A 126 12.18 5.90 -0.93
C GLY A 126 11.66 5.61 -2.32
N ARG A 127 12.17 4.54 -2.94
CA ARG A 127 11.75 4.04 -4.26
C ARG A 127 10.82 2.83 -4.15
N SER A 128 10.59 2.35 -2.95
CA SER A 128 9.67 1.27 -2.65
C SER A 128 8.88 1.61 -1.40
N THR A 129 7.74 0.93 -1.21
CA THR A 129 6.92 1.10 0.00
C THR A 129 7.74 0.83 1.27
N GLN A 130 8.63 -0.16 1.24
CA GLN A 130 9.46 -0.49 2.41
C GLN A 130 10.44 0.63 2.71
N GLU A 131 11.20 1.10 1.72
CA GLU A 131 12.18 2.19 1.90
C GLU A 131 11.50 3.46 2.41
N SER A 132 10.36 3.83 1.84
CA SER A 132 9.59 4.98 2.31
C SER A 132 9.12 4.80 3.76
N LEU A 133 8.63 3.61 4.15
CA LEU A 133 8.19 3.39 5.53
C LEU A 133 9.36 3.33 6.52
N GLU A 134 10.52 2.82 6.14
CA GLU A 134 11.75 2.87 6.95
C GLU A 134 12.17 4.32 7.22
N ALA A 135 12.17 5.17 6.18
CA ALA A 135 12.48 6.58 6.33
C ALA A 135 11.41 7.33 7.14
N VAL A 136 10.13 7.02 6.94
CA VAL A 136 9.02 7.54 7.76
C VAL A 136 9.19 7.15 9.22
N ALA A 137 9.57 5.91 9.52
CA ALA A 137 9.82 5.48 10.91
C ALA A 137 10.86 6.36 11.59
N ALA A 138 11.96 6.69 10.90
CA ALA A 138 12.98 7.60 11.42
C ALA A 138 12.46 9.04 11.61
N ILE A 139 11.62 9.55 10.70
CA ILE A 139 10.98 10.87 10.84
C ILE A 139 10.06 10.89 12.07
N LEU A 140 9.24 9.85 12.26
CA LEU A 140 8.32 9.73 13.40
C LEU A 140 9.08 9.66 14.72
N GLU A 141 10.15 8.85 14.79
CA GLU A 141 11.01 8.74 15.97
C GLU A 141 11.65 10.07 16.34
N GLN A 142 12.22 10.81 15.37
CA GLN A 142 12.81 12.13 15.58
C GLN A 142 11.79 13.17 16.11
N ARG A 143 10.51 12.98 15.80
CA ARG A 143 9.42 13.84 16.25
C ARG A 143 8.78 13.38 17.55
N GLY A 144 9.15 12.20 18.07
CA GLY A 144 8.48 11.58 19.21
C GLY A 144 7.03 11.24 18.91
N ALA A 145 6.69 11.00 17.63
CA ALA A 145 5.35 10.67 17.19
C ALA A 145 5.05 9.20 17.51
N GLY A 146 3.91 8.93 18.13
CA GLY A 146 3.39 7.60 18.43
C GLY A 146 2.37 7.15 17.40
N ALA A 147 1.08 7.32 17.72
CA ALA A 147 -0.01 6.87 16.86
C ALA A 147 0.01 7.56 15.48
N THR A 148 0.08 6.80 14.43
CA THR A 148 0.24 7.31 13.06
C THR A 148 -0.83 6.73 12.13
N VAL A 149 -1.56 7.60 11.42
CA VAL A 149 -2.54 7.19 10.40
C VAL A 149 -1.86 7.10 9.05
N PHE A 150 -1.96 5.94 8.39
CA PHE A 150 -1.47 5.72 7.04
C PHE A 150 -2.61 5.80 6.03
N VAL A 151 -2.45 6.66 5.03
CA VAL A 151 -3.40 6.84 3.93
C VAL A 151 -2.82 6.22 2.66
N SER A 152 -3.56 5.29 2.07
CA SER A 152 -3.24 4.61 0.82
C SER A 152 -4.50 4.08 0.14
N ASP A 153 -4.36 3.39 -1.01
CA ASP A 153 -5.48 2.70 -1.64
C ASP A 153 -5.92 1.48 -0.83
N ARG A 154 -7.18 1.12 -0.98
CA ARG A 154 -7.79 -0.03 -0.29
C ARG A 154 -6.98 -1.31 -0.45
N LEU A 155 -6.59 -1.65 -1.66
CA LEU A 155 -5.90 -2.92 -1.94
C LEU A 155 -4.45 -2.91 -1.46
N HIS A 156 -3.80 -1.74 -1.44
CA HIS A 156 -2.43 -1.57 -0.95
C HIS A 156 -2.33 -1.59 0.59
N MET A 157 -3.44 -1.33 1.30
CA MET A 157 -3.45 -1.12 2.76
C MET A 157 -2.89 -2.31 3.55
N LEU A 158 -3.13 -3.57 3.12
CA LEU A 158 -2.61 -4.74 3.83
C LEU A 158 -1.08 -4.76 3.85
N ARG A 159 -0.42 -4.45 2.73
CA ARG A 159 1.04 -4.40 2.63
C ARG A 159 1.63 -3.27 3.45
N VAL A 160 1.03 -2.08 3.39
CA VAL A 160 1.43 -0.92 4.20
C VAL A 160 1.40 -1.27 5.69
N MET A 161 0.28 -1.80 6.18
CA MET A 161 0.12 -2.15 7.59
C MET A 161 1.03 -3.30 8.03
N ARG A 162 1.36 -4.22 7.13
CA ARG A 162 2.31 -5.30 7.42
C ARG A 162 3.72 -4.75 7.62
N ILE A 163 4.19 -3.89 6.70
CA ILE A 163 5.53 -3.28 6.80
C ILE A 163 5.60 -2.38 8.03
N ALA A 164 4.59 -1.52 8.26
CA ALA A 164 4.54 -0.65 9.43
C ALA A 164 4.63 -1.43 10.76
N LYS A 165 3.94 -2.59 10.84
CA LYS A 165 4.03 -3.49 12.00
C LYS A 165 5.44 -4.08 12.18
N ASP A 166 6.08 -4.52 11.10
CA ASP A 166 7.42 -5.09 11.14
C ASP A 166 8.46 -4.02 11.56
N LEU A 167 8.22 -2.76 11.22
CA LEU A 167 8.98 -1.59 11.67
C LEU A 167 8.58 -1.08 13.07
N ARG A 168 7.64 -1.74 13.75
CA ARG A 168 7.14 -1.37 15.09
C ARG A 168 6.51 0.03 15.17
N ILE A 169 5.96 0.53 14.06
CA ILE A 169 5.19 1.78 14.07
C ILE A 169 3.80 1.48 14.66
N ASP A 170 3.33 2.33 15.55
CA ASP A 170 1.93 2.31 16.04
C ASP A 170 1.01 2.85 14.96
N ALA A 171 0.62 1.97 14.02
CA ALA A 171 0.05 2.28 12.73
C ALA A 171 -1.44 1.97 12.64
N TYR A 172 -2.19 2.90 12.10
CA TYR A 172 -3.63 2.85 11.84
C TYR A 172 -3.90 3.15 10.37
N GLY A 173 -4.65 2.31 9.68
CA GLY A 173 -4.89 2.50 8.25
C GLY A 173 -6.20 3.23 7.98
N SER A 174 -6.15 4.19 7.07
CA SER A 174 -7.32 4.92 6.58
C SER A 174 -7.32 4.91 5.04
N PRO A 175 -8.06 3.99 4.41
CA PRO A 175 -8.05 3.84 2.96
C PRO A 175 -8.75 5.01 2.25
N ALA A 176 -8.14 5.54 1.17
CA ALA A 176 -8.78 6.48 0.26
C ALA A 176 -9.80 5.73 -0.61
N THR A 177 -11.09 5.85 -0.26
CA THR A 177 -12.18 5.10 -0.90
C THR A 177 -12.51 5.60 -2.31
N ASP A 178 -12.17 6.85 -2.63
CA ASP A 178 -12.44 7.49 -3.93
C ASP A 178 -11.30 7.32 -4.92
N SER A 179 -10.32 6.44 -4.60
CA SER A 179 -9.20 6.16 -5.50
C SER A 179 -9.67 5.41 -6.75
N PRO A 180 -9.21 5.81 -7.95
CA PRO A 180 -9.53 5.08 -9.18
C PRO A 180 -8.76 3.76 -9.32
N SER A 181 -7.89 3.40 -8.40
CA SER A 181 -7.09 2.17 -8.45
C SER A 181 -7.93 0.90 -8.45
N ASP A 182 -9.14 0.93 -7.89
CA ASP A 182 -10.09 -0.18 -7.82
C ASP A 182 -11.48 0.15 -8.39
N ALA A 183 -11.59 1.21 -9.22
CA ALA A 183 -12.86 1.71 -9.75
C ALA A 183 -13.57 0.70 -10.68
N THR A 184 -12.83 -0.20 -11.33
CA THR A 184 -13.39 -1.26 -12.19
C THR A 184 -12.98 -2.64 -11.70
N MET A 185 -13.77 -3.67 -12.06
CA MET A 185 -13.43 -5.05 -11.70
C MET A 185 -12.07 -5.47 -12.27
N ALA A 186 -11.73 -5.04 -13.48
CA ALA A 186 -10.44 -5.34 -14.11
C ALA A 186 -9.28 -4.72 -13.32
N ARG A 187 -9.36 -3.42 -13.01
CA ARG A 187 -8.34 -2.74 -12.18
C ARG A 187 -8.24 -3.35 -10.79
N ARG A 188 -9.37 -3.69 -10.18
CA ARG A 188 -9.40 -4.36 -8.87
C ARG A 188 -8.68 -5.70 -8.89
N LEU A 189 -8.91 -6.51 -9.94
CA LEU A 189 -8.24 -7.80 -10.09
C LEU A 189 -6.74 -7.62 -10.31
N GLU A 190 -6.34 -6.73 -11.21
CA GLU A 190 -4.94 -6.41 -11.50
C GLU A 190 -4.21 -5.94 -10.24
N ALA A 191 -4.76 -4.95 -9.52
CA ALA A 191 -4.19 -4.44 -8.28
C ALA A 191 -4.13 -5.52 -7.19
N THR A 192 -5.16 -6.37 -7.07
CA THR A 192 -5.15 -7.50 -6.12
C THR A 192 -4.02 -8.48 -6.43
N MET A 193 -3.84 -8.86 -7.70
CA MET A 193 -2.77 -9.78 -8.11
C MET A 193 -1.39 -9.17 -7.86
N HIS A 194 -1.22 -7.89 -8.15
CA HIS A 194 0.01 -7.15 -7.84
C HIS A 194 0.33 -7.17 -6.34
N GLU A 195 -0.64 -6.87 -5.50
CA GLU A 195 -0.45 -6.87 -4.04
C GLU A 195 -0.17 -8.27 -3.47
N LEU A 196 -0.82 -9.31 -4.01
CA LEU A 196 -0.54 -10.69 -3.62
C LEU A 196 0.88 -11.11 -3.97
N ALA A 197 1.37 -10.74 -5.16
CA ALA A 197 2.74 -11.01 -5.58
C ALA A 197 3.75 -10.25 -4.70
N ALA A 198 3.49 -8.96 -4.42
CA ALA A 198 4.34 -8.14 -3.58
C ALA A 198 4.39 -8.64 -2.12
N LEU A 199 3.25 -9.06 -1.56
CA LEU A 199 3.18 -9.64 -0.22
C LEU A 199 3.90 -11.00 -0.14
N ALA A 200 3.76 -11.85 -1.16
CA ALA A 200 4.46 -13.13 -1.22
C ALA A 200 5.98 -12.91 -1.30
N TRP A 201 6.43 -12.01 -2.16
CA TRP A 201 7.84 -11.65 -2.27
C TRP A 201 8.39 -11.11 -0.94
N TYR A 202 7.70 -10.15 -0.34
CA TYR A 202 8.08 -9.59 0.96
C TYR A 202 8.14 -10.65 2.05
N GLY A 203 7.15 -11.55 2.10
CA GLY A 203 7.10 -12.65 3.07
C GLY A 203 8.23 -13.66 2.93
N LEU A 204 8.74 -13.88 1.71
CA LEU A 204 9.83 -14.83 1.43
C LEU A 204 11.21 -14.21 1.61
N THR A 205 11.38 -12.94 1.30
CA THR A 205 12.71 -12.30 1.21
C THR A 205 12.98 -11.29 2.31
N GLY A 206 11.94 -10.77 2.97
CA GLY A 206 12.04 -9.61 3.85
C GLY A 206 12.45 -8.31 3.12
N ARG A 207 12.38 -8.30 1.77
CA ARG A 207 12.80 -7.19 0.92
C ARG A 207 11.63 -6.66 0.11
N PRO A 208 11.68 -5.38 -0.32
CA PRO A 208 10.67 -4.84 -1.22
C PRO A 208 10.63 -5.66 -2.52
N ALA A 209 9.43 -5.77 -3.10
CA ALA A 209 9.31 -6.30 -4.45
C ALA A 209 10.05 -5.36 -5.41
N PRO A 210 10.75 -5.89 -6.43
CA PRO A 210 11.35 -5.04 -7.45
C PRO A 210 10.25 -4.18 -8.08
N ASP A 211 10.50 -2.85 -8.16
CA ASP A 211 9.54 -1.92 -8.74
C ASP A 211 9.19 -2.32 -10.17
N GLN A 212 7.91 -2.58 -10.41
CA GLN A 212 7.41 -2.50 -11.77
C GLN A 212 7.10 -1.03 -12.06
N PRO A 213 7.65 -0.47 -13.15
CA PRO A 213 7.29 0.88 -13.55
C PRO A 213 5.77 0.97 -13.70
N ALA A 214 5.19 2.08 -13.26
CA ALA A 214 3.75 2.37 -13.35
C ALA A 214 3.28 2.34 -14.82
N ALA A 215 3.16 1.14 -15.39
CA ALA A 215 2.79 0.91 -16.79
C ALA A 215 1.28 1.17 -17.05
N ALA A 216 0.49 1.39 -16.01
CA ALA A 216 -0.97 1.45 -16.13
C ALA A 216 -1.57 2.87 -16.19
N ALA A 217 -0.77 3.92 -16.30
CA ALA A 217 -1.27 5.29 -16.32
C ALA A 217 -1.06 6.03 -17.67
N ARG A 218 -0.73 5.32 -18.74
CA ARG A 218 -0.51 5.90 -20.07
C ARG A 218 -1.64 5.58 -21.05
N THR A 219 -2.89 5.77 -20.66
CA THR A 219 -4.01 5.88 -21.63
C THR A 219 -5.07 6.81 -21.07
#